data_9e4b371369d69445fd8dcd48949d4045
#
_entry.id   9e4b371369d69445fd8dcd48949d4045
#
_cell.length_a   1.000
_cell.length_b   1.000
_cell.length_c   1.000
_cell.angle_alpha   90.00
_cell.angle_beta   90.00
_cell.angle_gamma   90.00
#
_symmetry.space_group_name_H-M   'P 1'
#
loop_
_entity.id
_entity.type
_entity.pdbx_description
1 polymer ?
#
loop_
_entity_poly.entity_id
_entity_poly.type
_entity_poly.pdbx_seq_one_letter_code
_entity_poly.pdbx_strand_id
1 'polypeptide(L)'
;TDDPQYHNPNILNKLSISASLRNDVNKSVLFNAIHASCYGVISDDDVPNIFSKSDQANHKGSSLNILIAEDNPTNQLVISKILEKAGHSVSIVENGQDALDSLESTQYDLIIMDMQMPVMGGIEAAKIYNFTTTPELRSPIIILTANATTGALKECEAAKVDAYLTKPIEARVLINKIHELAPHATNHATFNKETTPSCTIKKQKRTIQSTDIINLSTLEILRDLSPKVDFLPQLINGFIADADTLLIKMEHAIASKDNDVFLDHVHALKGSSGSIGATALHDLCSSAMNENNKEINHITCLKNINACYLESKESLLRYLQSQEHKSQEH
;
A
#
# COMPACT_ATOMS: atom_id res chain seq x y z
N THR A 1 -4.80 -16.64 -36.37
CA THR A 1 -4.05 -17.21 -37.53
C THR A 1 -2.70 -17.66 -37.02
N ASP A 2 -2.43 -18.98 -37.12
CA ASP A 2 -1.19 -19.59 -36.66
C ASP A 2 -0.03 -19.42 -37.68
N ASP A 3 -0.09 -18.40 -38.52
CA ASP A 3 0.93 -18.14 -39.52
C ASP A 3 2.15 -17.47 -38.88
N PRO A 4 3.36 -18.09 -38.96
CA PRO A 4 4.58 -17.61 -38.31
C PRO A 4 5.01 -16.20 -38.73
N GLN A 5 4.60 -15.71 -39.90
CA GLN A 5 4.98 -14.37 -40.37
C GLN A 5 4.36 -13.24 -39.53
N TYR A 6 3.23 -13.50 -38.83
CA TYR A 6 2.57 -12.52 -37.94
C TYR A 6 3.19 -12.42 -36.55
N HIS A 7 4.25 -13.20 -36.28
CA HIS A 7 5.04 -13.11 -35.04
C HIS A 7 6.39 -12.39 -35.24
N ASN A 8 6.64 -11.85 -36.45
CA ASN A 8 7.86 -11.11 -36.72
C ASN A 8 7.74 -9.67 -36.18
N PRO A 9 8.60 -9.25 -35.22
CA PRO A 9 8.55 -7.91 -34.60
C PRO A 9 8.62 -6.77 -35.64
N ASN A 10 9.36 -6.95 -36.72
CA ASN A 10 9.51 -5.92 -37.78
C ASN A 10 8.22 -5.71 -38.59
N ILE A 11 7.40 -6.76 -38.74
CA ILE A 11 6.11 -6.68 -39.43
C ILE A 11 5.08 -6.06 -38.53
N LEU A 12 5.06 -6.42 -37.24
CA LEU A 12 4.16 -5.87 -36.22
C LEU A 12 4.35 -4.34 -36.08
N ASN A 13 5.61 -3.91 -35.99
CA ASN A 13 5.94 -2.47 -35.93
C ASN A 13 5.50 -1.72 -37.19
N LYS A 14 5.69 -2.31 -38.37
CA LYS A 14 5.31 -1.68 -39.66
C LYS A 14 3.79 -1.50 -39.83
N LEU A 15 3.01 -2.37 -39.17
CA LEU A 15 1.54 -2.35 -39.19
C LEU A 15 0.95 -1.62 -37.99
N SER A 16 1.77 -0.99 -37.13
CA SER A 16 1.34 -0.33 -35.88
C SER A 16 0.55 -1.27 -34.95
N ILE A 17 0.93 -2.56 -34.93
CA ILE A 17 0.29 -3.57 -34.08
C ILE A 17 1.07 -3.61 -32.76
N SER A 18 0.41 -3.19 -31.68
CA SER A 18 1.01 -3.09 -30.33
C SER A 18 1.10 -4.44 -29.61
N ALA A 19 0.24 -5.41 -29.97
CA ALA A 19 0.27 -6.76 -29.38
C ALA A 19 -0.35 -7.80 -30.29
N SER A 20 0.15 -9.04 -30.28
CA SER A 20 -0.47 -10.20 -30.93
C SER A 20 -0.70 -11.32 -29.92
N LEU A 21 -1.85 -11.97 -29.97
CA LEU A 21 -2.27 -12.99 -29.02
C LEU A 21 -2.65 -14.28 -29.75
N ARG A 22 -2.44 -15.44 -29.12
CA ARG A 22 -2.87 -16.75 -29.63
C ARG A 22 -4.36 -16.95 -29.40
N ASN A 23 -5.00 -17.87 -30.14
CA ASN A 23 -6.44 -18.13 -30.08
C ASN A 23 -6.93 -18.72 -28.72
N ASP A 24 -6.03 -19.25 -27.90
CA ASP A 24 -6.30 -19.85 -26.59
C ASP A 24 -6.08 -18.90 -25.41
N VAL A 25 -6.12 -17.61 -25.67
CA VAL A 25 -5.85 -16.56 -24.67
C VAL A 25 -6.97 -16.47 -23.64
N ASN A 26 -6.62 -16.53 -22.35
CA ASN A 26 -7.57 -16.25 -21.29
C ASN A 26 -7.84 -14.73 -21.16
N LYS A 27 -8.96 -14.38 -20.50
CA LYS A 27 -9.39 -12.98 -20.32
C LYS A 27 -8.31 -12.07 -19.73
N SER A 28 -7.44 -12.59 -18.85
CA SER A 28 -6.39 -11.81 -18.21
C SER A 28 -5.28 -11.42 -19.18
N VAL A 29 -4.86 -12.34 -20.05
CA VAL A 29 -3.84 -12.08 -21.08
C VAL A 29 -4.37 -11.10 -22.13
N LEU A 30 -5.64 -11.23 -22.54
CA LEU A 30 -6.28 -10.29 -23.45
C LEU A 30 -6.34 -8.88 -22.84
N PHE A 31 -6.74 -8.78 -21.57
CA PHE A 31 -6.82 -7.51 -20.85
C PHE A 31 -5.44 -6.84 -20.73
N ASN A 32 -4.40 -7.61 -20.35
CA ASN A 32 -3.03 -7.10 -20.24
C ASN A 32 -2.48 -6.60 -21.57
N ALA A 33 -2.78 -7.30 -22.68
CA ALA A 33 -2.38 -6.87 -24.01
C ALA A 33 -3.07 -5.57 -24.44
N ILE A 34 -4.35 -5.41 -24.15
CA ILE A 34 -5.10 -4.16 -24.42
C ILE A 34 -4.54 -3.02 -23.56
N HIS A 35 -4.28 -3.28 -22.28
CA HIS A 35 -3.74 -2.28 -21.35
C HIS A 35 -2.33 -1.81 -21.76
N ALA A 36 -1.44 -2.75 -22.12
CA ALA A 36 -0.11 -2.44 -22.63
C ALA A 36 -0.17 -1.62 -23.94
N SER A 37 -1.15 -1.90 -24.80
CA SER A 37 -1.35 -1.17 -26.06
C SER A 37 -1.86 0.26 -25.84
N CYS A 38 -2.62 0.50 -24.77
CA CYS A 38 -3.18 1.84 -24.46
C CYS A 38 -2.17 2.76 -23.76
N TYR A 39 -1.19 2.18 -23.03
CA TYR A 39 -0.26 2.96 -22.19
C TYR A 39 1.21 2.95 -22.66
N GLY A 40 1.51 2.34 -23.80
CA GLY A 40 2.86 2.19 -24.35
C GLY A 40 3.67 1.10 -23.62
N VAL A 41 4.58 0.49 -24.37
CA VAL A 41 5.53 -0.51 -23.84
C VAL A 41 6.57 0.24 -23.00
N ILE A 42 6.49 0.11 -21.68
CA ILE A 42 7.61 0.43 -20.80
C ILE A 42 8.53 -0.79 -20.84
N SER A 43 9.71 -0.66 -21.46
CA SER A 43 10.76 -1.68 -21.43
C SER A 43 11.29 -1.82 -20.00
N ASP A 44 11.69 -3.04 -19.60
CA ASP A 44 12.25 -3.35 -18.28
C ASP A 44 13.53 -2.57 -17.92
N ASP A 45 14.16 -1.90 -18.90
CA ASP A 45 15.33 -1.02 -18.72
C ASP A 45 14.97 0.41 -18.28
N ASP A 46 13.70 0.80 -18.38
CA ASP A 46 13.18 2.06 -17.86
C ASP A 46 12.45 1.83 -16.53
N VAL A 47 13.17 1.53 -15.46
CA VAL A 47 12.71 1.82 -14.10
C VAL A 47 12.90 3.33 -13.92
N PRO A 48 11.90 4.18 -14.18
CA PRO A 48 12.06 5.59 -13.93
C PRO A 48 12.23 5.73 -12.43
N ASN A 49 13.32 6.32 -12.01
CA ASN A 49 13.47 6.83 -10.67
C ASN A 49 12.20 7.65 -10.38
N ILE A 50 11.30 7.14 -9.54
CA ILE A 50 9.95 7.68 -9.28
C ILE A 50 10.02 9.16 -8.87
N PHE A 51 11.22 9.61 -8.54
CA PHE A 51 11.58 10.96 -8.13
C PHE A 51 12.70 11.55 -9.00
N SER A 52 12.70 11.30 -10.32
CA SER A 52 13.67 11.93 -11.22
C SER A 52 13.54 13.45 -11.16
N LYS A 53 14.68 14.16 -11.26
CA LYS A 53 14.71 15.64 -11.23
C LYS A 53 13.85 16.30 -12.32
N SER A 54 13.48 15.57 -13.39
CA SER A 54 12.56 16.06 -14.43
C SER A 54 11.12 16.18 -13.94
N ASP A 55 10.67 15.33 -12.98
CA ASP A 55 9.33 15.40 -12.43
C ASP A 55 9.20 16.54 -11.41
N GLN A 56 10.30 16.90 -10.71
CA GLN A 56 10.32 18.06 -9.80
C GLN A 56 10.16 19.40 -10.54
N ALA A 57 10.51 19.49 -11.82
CA ALA A 57 10.41 20.73 -12.59
C ALA A 57 9.01 20.99 -13.16
N ASN A 58 8.19 19.97 -13.36
CA ASN A 58 6.84 20.08 -13.93
C ASN A 58 5.70 20.01 -12.90
N HIS A 59 5.95 19.55 -11.68
CA HIS A 59 4.94 19.52 -10.61
C HIS A 59 5.18 20.68 -9.62
N LYS A 60 4.91 21.93 -10.06
CA LYS A 60 4.57 23.03 -9.14
C LYS A 60 3.16 22.84 -8.59
N GLY A 61 2.83 21.63 -8.11
CA GLY A 61 1.69 21.40 -7.26
C GLY A 61 1.95 22.07 -5.89
N SER A 62 0.96 22.76 -5.34
CA SER A 62 1.05 23.30 -3.98
C SER A 62 1.28 22.15 -3.00
N SER A 63 2.12 22.40 -1.99
CA SER A 63 2.28 21.48 -0.85
C SER A 63 0.91 21.30 -0.18
N LEU A 64 0.46 20.04 -0.03
CA LEU A 64 -0.78 19.72 0.66
C LEU A 64 -0.51 19.45 2.14
N ASN A 65 -1.49 19.80 2.99
CA ASN A 65 -1.51 19.40 4.39
C ASN A 65 -2.37 18.13 4.53
N ILE A 66 -1.74 16.98 4.81
CA ILE A 66 -2.38 15.67 4.78
C ILE A 66 -2.45 15.10 6.20
N LEU A 67 -3.65 14.65 6.62
CA LEU A 67 -3.84 13.90 7.84
C LEU A 67 -3.69 12.41 7.56
N ILE A 68 -2.88 11.71 8.36
CA ILE A 68 -2.77 10.25 8.35
C ILE A 68 -3.30 9.70 9.67
N ALA A 69 -4.27 8.78 9.63
CA ALA A 69 -4.69 7.96 10.75
C ALA A 69 -4.24 6.52 10.49
N GLU A 70 -3.29 6.05 11.26
CA GLU A 70 -2.67 4.72 11.15
C GLU A 70 -2.10 4.35 12.52
N ASP A 71 -2.41 3.18 13.04
CA ASP A 71 -2.00 2.74 14.38
C ASP A 71 -0.61 2.09 14.43
N ASN A 72 -0.08 1.65 13.28
CA ASN A 72 1.20 0.97 13.20
C ASN A 72 2.35 1.95 12.90
N PRO A 73 3.36 2.10 13.80
CA PRO A 73 4.47 3.05 13.63
C PRO A 73 5.30 2.83 12.37
N THR A 74 5.49 1.56 11.96
CA THR A 74 6.22 1.24 10.72
C THR A 74 5.48 1.77 9.49
N ASN A 75 4.16 1.57 9.43
CA ASN A 75 3.33 2.08 8.34
C ASN A 75 3.27 3.62 8.34
N GLN A 76 3.11 4.24 9.52
CA GLN A 76 3.16 5.69 9.69
C GLN A 76 4.44 6.27 9.09
N LEU A 77 5.59 5.67 9.40
CA LEU A 77 6.88 6.14 8.94
C LEU A 77 7.03 6.00 7.41
N VAL A 78 6.60 4.88 6.83
CA VAL A 78 6.65 4.66 5.37
C VAL A 78 5.77 5.65 4.64
N ILE A 79 4.50 5.80 5.04
CA ILE A 79 3.55 6.70 4.39
C ILE A 79 4.03 8.15 4.49
N SER A 80 4.46 8.58 5.69
CA SER A 80 4.97 9.94 5.91
C SER A 80 6.16 10.24 5.00
N LYS A 81 7.11 9.31 4.86
CA LYS A 81 8.28 9.53 4.01
C LYS A 81 7.94 9.59 2.53
N ILE A 82 6.96 8.81 2.07
CA ILE A 82 6.45 8.91 0.70
C ILE A 82 5.88 10.31 0.45
N LEU A 83 5.03 10.81 1.35
CA LEU A 83 4.36 12.09 1.22
C LEU A 83 5.32 13.28 1.38
N GLU A 84 6.19 13.26 2.38
CA GLU A 84 7.23 14.28 2.59
C GLU A 84 8.16 14.40 1.37
N LYS A 85 8.56 13.26 0.79
CA LYS A 85 9.38 13.24 -0.43
C LYS A 85 8.65 13.81 -1.63
N ALA A 86 7.33 13.66 -1.69
CA ALA A 86 6.48 14.29 -2.71
C ALA A 86 6.24 15.79 -2.44
N GLY A 87 6.71 16.33 -1.33
CA GLY A 87 6.63 17.76 -0.98
C GLY A 87 5.39 18.15 -0.18
N HIS A 88 4.69 17.18 0.42
CA HIS A 88 3.51 17.41 1.25
C HIS A 88 3.87 17.53 2.74
N SER A 89 3.03 18.23 3.51
CA SER A 89 3.09 18.29 4.97
C SER A 89 2.18 17.22 5.56
N VAL A 90 2.61 16.56 6.63
CA VAL A 90 1.91 15.42 7.20
C VAL A 90 1.66 15.62 8.69
N SER A 91 0.44 15.34 9.12
CA SER A 91 0.05 15.18 10.53
C SER A 91 -0.35 13.72 10.74
N ILE A 92 0.07 13.11 11.86
CA ILE A 92 -0.17 11.69 12.14
C ILE A 92 -0.97 11.57 13.42
N VAL A 93 -1.96 10.68 13.40
CA VAL A 93 -2.76 10.25 14.56
C VAL A 93 -2.88 8.73 14.54
N GLU A 94 -3.22 8.11 15.69
CA GLU A 94 -3.13 6.66 15.86
C GLU A 94 -4.48 5.93 15.72
N ASN A 95 -5.59 6.64 15.64
CA ASN A 95 -6.93 6.06 15.53
C ASN A 95 -7.94 7.06 14.92
N GLY A 96 -9.14 6.57 14.63
CA GLY A 96 -10.20 7.36 14.02
C GLY A 96 -10.76 8.45 14.93
N GLN A 97 -10.76 8.26 16.27
CA GLN A 97 -11.22 9.29 17.19
C GLN A 97 -10.27 10.49 17.19
N ASP A 98 -8.96 10.23 17.31
CA ASP A 98 -7.95 11.29 17.25
C ASP A 98 -7.96 12.01 15.89
N ALA A 99 -8.33 11.29 14.82
CA ALA A 99 -8.51 11.90 13.51
C ALA A 99 -9.68 12.90 13.50
N LEU A 100 -10.82 12.53 14.06
CA LEU A 100 -11.98 13.44 14.18
C LEU A 100 -11.64 14.65 15.04
N ASP A 101 -10.99 14.47 16.19
CA ASP A 101 -10.58 15.56 17.09
C ASP A 101 -9.59 16.51 16.37
N SER A 102 -8.70 15.98 15.55
CA SER A 102 -7.78 16.78 14.75
C SER A 102 -8.51 17.58 13.64
N LEU A 103 -9.52 16.98 13.01
CA LEU A 103 -10.33 17.58 11.95
C LEU A 103 -11.26 18.71 12.49
N GLU A 104 -11.63 18.68 13.78
CA GLU A 104 -12.37 19.78 14.40
C GLU A 104 -11.52 21.05 14.55
N SER A 105 -10.22 20.90 14.75
CA SER A 105 -9.30 22.00 15.05
C SER A 105 -8.47 22.47 13.85
N THR A 106 -8.27 21.61 12.87
CA THR A 106 -7.37 21.85 11.74
C THR A 106 -8.02 21.40 10.42
N GLN A 107 -7.91 22.25 9.40
CA GLN A 107 -8.33 21.88 8.07
C GLN A 107 -7.17 21.21 7.31
N TYR A 108 -7.45 20.06 6.73
CA TYR A 108 -6.53 19.29 5.90
C TYR A 108 -7.01 19.31 4.46
N ASP A 109 -6.06 19.19 3.51
CA ASP A 109 -6.38 19.13 2.09
C ASP A 109 -6.80 17.72 1.67
N LEU A 110 -6.36 16.68 2.42
CA LEU A 110 -6.65 15.28 2.18
C LEU A 110 -6.48 14.47 3.46
N ILE A 111 -7.25 13.42 3.61
CA ILE A 111 -7.25 12.52 4.75
C ILE A 111 -6.93 11.10 4.27
N ILE A 112 -5.99 10.44 4.92
CA ILE A 112 -5.64 9.03 4.68
C ILE A 112 -5.89 8.28 5.99
N MET A 113 -6.73 7.23 5.95
CA MET A 113 -7.06 6.47 7.17
C MET A 113 -6.93 4.97 6.92
N ASP A 114 -6.33 4.26 7.86
CA ASP A 114 -6.45 2.80 7.88
C ASP A 114 -7.90 2.40 8.16
N MET A 115 -8.37 1.38 7.48
CA MET A 115 -9.70 0.82 7.70
C MET A 115 -9.87 0.29 9.12
N GLN A 116 -8.86 -0.38 9.65
CA GLN A 116 -8.87 -1.07 10.95
C GLN A 116 -7.84 -0.46 11.88
N MET A 117 -8.33 0.18 12.92
CA MET A 117 -7.53 0.79 13.99
C MET A 117 -8.21 0.54 15.33
N PRO A 118 -7.47 0.53 16.46
CA PRO A 118 -8.06 0.46 17.80
C PRO A 118 -8.91 1.70 18.08
N VAL A 119 -9.79 1.63 19.08
CA VAL A 119 -10.70 2.69 19.52
C VAL A 119 -11.79 2.99 18.49
N MET A 120 -11.41 3.46 17.29
CA MET A 120 -12.32 3.77 16.19
C MET A 120 -11.61 3.48 14.85
N GLY A 121 -12.22 2.66 14.00
CA GLY A 121 -11.71 2.35 12.65
C GLY A 121 -11.99 3.48 11.65
N GLY A 122 -11.21 3.50 10.54
CA GLY A 122 -11.32 4.58 9.55
C GLY A 122 -12.67 4.66 8.85
N ILE A 123 -13.37 3.55 8.65
CA ILE A 123 -14.73 3.56 8.05
C ILE A 123 -15.74 4.25 8.97
N GLU A 124 -15.66 4.00 10.27
CA GLU A 124 -16.55 4.64 11.25
C GLU A 124 -16.25 6.14 11.34
N ALA A 125 -14.97 6.51 11.45
CA ALA A 125 -14.53 7.90 11.46
C ALA A 125 -14.96 8.64 10.17
N ALA A 126 -14.81 8.00 9.00
CA ALA A 126 -15.24 8.57 7.73
C ALA A 126 -16.76 8.83 7.67
N LYS A 127 -17.58 7.91 8.21
CA LYS A 127 -19.04 8.10 8.29
C LYS A 127 -19.40 9.29 9.16
N ILE A 128 -18.78 9.40 10.35
CA ILE A 128 -19.02 10.51 11.27
C ILE A 128 -18.61 11.84 10.62
N TYR A 129 -17.40 11.91 10.07
CA TYR A 129 -16.89 13.10 9.38
C TYR A 129 -17.79 13.55 8.23
N ASN A 130 -18.20 12.61 7.37
CA ASN A 130 -19.09 12.90 6.25
C ASN A 130 -20.51 13.30 6.67
N PHE A 131 -20.96 12.90 7.86
CA PHE A 131 -22.24 13.30 8.41
C PHE A 131 -22.19 14.68 9.07
N THR A 132 -21.09 15.02 9.73
CA THR A 132 -20.93 16.27 10.50
C THR A 132 -20.39 17.43 9.66
N THR A 133 -19.71 17.15 8.54
CA THR A 133 -19.07 18.16 7.70
C THR A 133 -19.91 18.45 6.47
N THR A 134 -20.08 19.74 6.15
CA THR A 134 -20.78 20.14 4.93
C THR A 134 -19.96 19.79 3.67
N PRO A 135 -20.61 19.48 2.54
CA PRO A 135 -19.91 19.06 1.32
C PRO A 135 -18.83 20.05 0.84
N GLU A 136 -19.03 21.35 1.10
CA GLU A 136 -18.13 22.42 0.66
C GLU A 136 -16.83 22.51 1.48
N LEU A 137 -16.86 22.02 2.72
CA LEU A 137 -15.73 22.02 3.65
C LEU A 137 -15.06 20.65 3.77
N ARG A 138 -15.60 19.66 3.08
CA ARG A 138 -15.17 18.29 3.18
C ARG A 138 -13.85 18.05 2.43
N SER A 139 -12.86 17.53 3.13
CA SER A 139 -11.62 17.03 2.55
C SER A 139 -11.82 15.61 2.00
N PRO A 140 -11.22 15.27 0.86
CA PRO A 140 -11.31 13.91 0.32
C PRO A 140 -10.62 12.89 1.24
N ILE A 141 -11.21 11.68 1.30
CA ILE A 141 -10.77 10.59 2.15
C ILE A 141 -10.28 9.42 1.31
N ILE A 142 -9.06 8.95 1.60
CA ILE A 142 -8.51 7.68 1.10
C ILE A 142 -8.49 6.68 2.25
N ILE A 143 -9.16 5.53 2.08
CA ILE A 143 -9.08 4.41 3.03
C ILE A 143 -7.98 3.44 2.61
N LEU A 144 -7.14 3.05 3.57
CA LEU A 144 -6.15 2.00 3.41
C LEU A 144 -6.75 0.69 3.92
N THR A 145 -6.70 -0.36 3.13
CA THR A 145 -7.25 -1.68 3.51
C THR A 145 -6.25 -2.79 3.26
N ALA A 146 -6.18 -3.76 4.16
CA ALA A 146 -5.36 -4.95 3.94
C ALA A 146 -5.95 -5.91 2.89
N ASN A 147 -7.25 -5.76 2.54
CA ASN A 147 -7.90 -6.68 1.62
C ASN A 147 -9.07 -5.99 0.89
N ALA A 148 -9.01 -5.93 -0.44
CA ALA A 148 -10.11 -5.42 -1.28
C ALA A 148 -11.21 -6.50 -1.47
N THR A 149 -11.84 -6.93 -0.38
CA THR A 149 -13.00 -7.84 -0.46
C THR A 149 -14.25 -7.07 -0.91
N THR A 150 -15.23 -7.79 -1.46
CA THR A 150 -16.53 -7.19 -1.82
C THR A 150 -17.24 -6.57 -0.62
N GLY A 151 -17.00 -7.07 0.59
CA GLY A 151 -17.50 -6.50 1.86
C GLY A 151 -16.86 -5.14 2.14
N ALA A 152 -15.53 -5.08 2.18
CA ALA A 152 -14.79 -3.86 2.42
C ALA A 152 -15.13 -2.74 1.41
N LEU A 153 -15.30 -3.12 0.13
CA LEU A 153 -15.71 -2.16 -0.91
C LEU A 153 -17.09 -1.56 -0.66
N LYS A 154 -18.06 -2.40 -0.26
CA LYS A 154 -19.42 -1.92 0.09
C LYS A 154 -19.40 -1.00 1.31
N GLU A 155 -18.54 -1.28 2.29
CA GLU A 155 -18.37 -0.42 3.47
C GLU A 155 -17.79 0.94 3.08
N CYS A 156 -16.78 0.98 2.20
CA CYS A 156 -16.22 2.21 1.64
C CYS A 156 -17.29 3.03 0.89
N GLU A 157 -18.07 2.37 0.02
CA GLU A 157 -19.17 3.02 -0.70
C GLU A 157 -20.25 3.58 0.25
N ALA A 158 -20.63 2.80 1.27
CA ALA A 158 -21.61 3.24 2.26
C ALA A 158 -21.10 4.40 3.13
N ALA A 159 -19.79 4.45 3.38
CA ALA A 159 -19.12 5.55 4.09
C ALA A 159 -18.88 6.77 3.20
N LYS A 160 -19.12 6.69 1.90
CA LYS A 160 -18.89 7.75 0.91
C LYS A 160 -17.45 8.26 0.92
N VAL A 161 -16.47 7.35 1.01
CA VAL A 161 -15.06 7.69 0.87
C VAL A 161 -14.71 7.91 -0.61
N ASP A 162 -13.72 8.74 -0.88
CA ASP A 162 -13.40 9.18 -2.24
C ASP A 162 -12.52 8.17 -2.97
N ALA A 163 -11.68 7.43 -2.21
CA ALA A 163 -10.88 6.33 -2.75
C ALA A 163 -10.50 5.32 -1.67
N TYR A 164 -10.03 4.16 -2.11
CA TYR A 164 -9.37 3.17 -1.25
C TYR A 164 -8.11 2.63 -1.93
N LEU A 165 -7.13 2.24 -1.13
CA LEU A 165 -5.89 1.60 -1.58
C LEU A 165 -5.62 0.36 -0.74
N THR A 166 -5.03 -0.66 -1.36
CA THR A 166 -4.67 -1.90 -0.65
C THR A 166 -3.25 -1.82 -0.09
N LYS A 167 -3.08 -2.29 1.14
CA LYS A 167 -1.75 -2.51 1.72
C LYS A 167 -1.12 -3.81 1.12
N PRO A 168 0.20 -3.87 0.86
CA PRO A 168 1.19 -2.81 1.08
C PRO A 168 1.05 -1.65 0.09
N ILE A 169 1.34 -0.41 0.57
CA ILE A 169 1.13 0.81 -0.19
C ILE A 169 2.29 1.02 -1.17
N GLU A 170 1.97 1.04 -2.45
CA GLU A 170 2.92 1.44 -3.48
C GLU A 170 2.98 2.97 -3.58
N ALA A 171 4.17 3.56 -3.39
CA ALA A 171 4.37 5.02 -3.40
C ALA A 171 3.77 5.70 -4.63
N ARG A 172 3.97 5.13 -5.82
CA ARG A 172 3.45 5.67 -7.09
C ARG A 172 1.92 5.67 -7.13
N VAL A 173 1.29 4.60 -6.64
CA VAL A 173 -0.17 4.48 -6.62
C VAL A 173 -0.78 5.50 -5.66
N LEU A 174 -0.17 5.66 -4.48
CA LEU A 174 -0.61 6.66 -3.50
C LEU A 174 -0.51 8.08 -4.05
N ILE A 175 0.65 8.47 -4.59
CA ILE A 175 0.86 9.83 -5.12
C ILE A 175 -0.07 10.12 -6.30
N ASN A 176 -0.26 9.18 -7.22
CA ASN A 176 -1.20 9.35 -8.33
C ASN A 176 -2.64 9.55 -7.82
N LYS A 177 -3.05 8.80 -6.78
CA LYS A 177 -4.39 8.93 -6.21
C LYS A 177 -4.58 10.28 -5.50
N ILE A 178 -3.55 10.78 -4.83
CA ILE A 178 -3.56 12.12 -4.22
C ILE A 178 -3.72 13.20 -5.31
N HIS A 179 -2.96 13.12 -6.39
CA HIS A 179 -3.09 14.08 -7.49
C HIS A 179 -4.45 14.03 -8.19
N GLU A 180 -5.09 12.86 -8.26
CA GLU A 180 -6.43 12.71 -8.80
C GLU A 180 -7.49 13.39 -7.92
N LEU A 181 -7.37 13.26 -6.59
CA LEU A 181 -8.35 13.76 -5.62
C LEU A 181 -8.14 15.23 -5.23
N ALA A 182 -6.90 15.72 -5.29
CA ALA A 182 -6.54 17.09 -4.90
C ALA A 182 -6.11 18.00 -6.08
N PRO A 183 -6.73 17.92 -7.28
CA PRO A 183 -6.35 18.79 -8.40
C PRO A 183 -6.67 20.26 -8.16
N HIS A 184 -7.39 20.61 -7.08
CA HIS A 184 -8.02 21.90 -6.86
C HIS A 184 -7.69 22.60 -5.54
N ALA A 185 -6.70 22.16 -4.78
CA ALA A 185 -6.25 22.86 -3.59
C ALA A 185 -5.78 24.33 -3.88
N THR A 186 -5.83 24.77 -5.13
CA THR A 186 -5.41 26.11 -5.56
C THR A 186 -6.53 27.01 -6.06
N ASN A 187 -7.79 26.59 -6.18
CA ASN A 187 -8.87 27.48 -6.62
C ASN A 187 -10.24 27.08 -6.07
N HIS A 188 -10.75 27.89 -5.17
CA HIS A 188 -12.18 27.96 -4.86
C HIS A 188 -12.93 28.48 -6.10
N ALA A 189 -13.43 27.63 -6.96
CA ALA A 189 -14.54 27.95 -7.89
C ALA A 189 -15.11 26.72 -8.57
N THR A 190 -16.39 26.51 -8.33
CA THR A 190 -17.42 25.82 -9.15
C THR A 190 -17.18 24.40 -9.67
N PHE A 191 -17.80 23.47 -8.98
CA PHE A 191 -18.02 22.10 -9.43
C PHE A 191 -19.09 22.02 -10.53
N ASN A 192 -18.74 21.48 -11.67
CA ASN A 192 -19.67 20.79 -12.55
C ASN A 192 -19.45 19.27 -12.45
N LYS A 193 -20.52 18.62 -12.05
CA LYS A 193 -20.67 17.21 -11.81
C LYS A 193 -20.83 16.52 -13.17
N GLU A 194 -19.91 15.62 -13.53
CA GLU A 194 -20.25 14.46 -14.35
C GLU A 194 -19.07 13.49 -14.45
N THR A 195 -19.43 12.20 -14.33
CA THR A 195 -18.65 10.98 -14.55
C THR A 195 -17.83 10.43 -13.40
N THR A 196 -18.44 9.47 -12.70
CA THR A 196 -17.78 8.44 -11.90
C THR A 196 -16.99 7.48 -12.80
N PRO A 197 -15.67 7.37 -12.71
CA PRO A 197 -14.96 6.21 -13.22
C PRO A 197 -14.92 5.14 -12.15
N SER A 198 -15.67 4.07 -12.37
CA SER A 198 -15.54 2.81 -11.62
C SER A 198 -14.13 2.25 -11.83
N CYS A 199 -13.23 2.48 -10.88
CA CYS A 199 -11.89 1.92 -10.90
C CYS A 199 -11.90 0.52 -10.30
N THR A 200 -12.14 -0.48 -11.13
CA THR A 200 -12.05 -1.89 -10.77
C THR A 200 -10.60 -2.33 -10.82
N ILE A 201 -9.89 -2.21 -9.70
CA ILE A 201 -8.55 -2.79 -9.54
C ILE A 201 -8.69 -4.30 -9.45
N LYS A 202 -8.37 -5.02 -10.54
CA LYS A 202 -8.29 -6.48 -10.55
C LYS A 202 -6.96 -6.94 -9.99
N LYS A 203 -7.02 -7.83 -8.98
CA LYS A 203 -5.90 -8.56 -8.42
C LYS A 203 -5.03 -9.16 -9.53
N GLN A 204 -3.81 -8.69 -9.67
CA GLN A 204 -2.76 -9.48 -10.31
C GLN A 204 -2.35 -10.60 -9.36
N LYS A 205 -2.71 -11.82 -9.71
CA LYS A 205 -2.13 -13.01 -9.13
C LYS A 205 -0.72 -13.14 -9.72
N ARG A 206 0.27 -12.54 -9.07
CA ARG A 206 1.68 -12.88 -9.34
C ARG A 206 1.85 -14.34 -8.96
N THR A 207 2.13 -15.19 -9.92
CA THR A 207 2.64 -16.55 -9.68
C THR A 207 4.09 -16.36 -9.22
N ILE A 208 4.27 -16.24 -7.89
CA ILE A 208 5.58 -16.20 -7.27
C ILE A 208 6.09 -17.64 -7.28
N GLN A 209 6.94 -17.95 -8.23
CA GLN A 209 7.86 -19.09 -8.17
C GLN A 209 9.19 -18.54 -7.67
N SER A 210 9.33 -18.50 -6.38
CA SER A 210 10.49 -18.58 -5.50
C SER A 210 10.08 -17.94 -4.18
N THR A 211 10.28 -18.65 -3.10
CA THR A 211 10.04 -18.21 -1.72
C THR A 211 11.15 -17.25 -1.30
N ASP A 212 11.21 -16.07 -1.89
CA ASP A 212 12.09 -15.04 -1.38
C ASP A 212 11.51 -14.53 -0.06
N ILE A 213 12.25 -14.73 1.03
CA ILE A 213 11.85 -14.35 2.39
C ILE A 213 11.59 -12.85 2.47
N ILE A 214 12.42 -12.06 1.76
CA ILE A 214 12.32 -10.60 1.67
C ILE A 214 12.35 -10.13 0.22
N ASN A 215 11.67 -9.02 -0.08
CA ASN A 215 11.68 -8.37 -1.39
C ASN A 215 12.76 -7.29 -1.43
N LEU A 216 13.86 -7.56 -2.12
CA LEU A 216 14.99 -6.64 -2.23
C LEU A 216 14.61 -5.33 -2.93
N SER A 217 13.76 -5.38 -3.96
CA SER A 217 13.30 -4.18 -4.68
C SER A 217 12.52 -3.24 -3.76
N THR A 218 11.70 -3.79 -2.85
CA THR A 218 11.00 -2.99 -1.84
C THR A 218 12.00 -2.29 -0.91
N LEU A 219 13.03 -2.99 -0.44
CA LEU A 219 14.06 -2.42 0.44
C LEU A 219 14.87 -1.32 -0.27
N GLU A 220 15.15 -1.48 -1.55
CA GLU A 220 15.81 -0.45 -2.36
C GLU A 220 14.95 0.81 -2.50
N ILE A 221 13.66 0.65 -2.81
CA ILE A 221 12.71 1.76 -2.85
C ILE A 221 12.63 2.47 -1.49
N LEU A 222 12.54 1.72 -0.40
CA LEU A 222 12.49 2.28 0.95
C LEU A 222 13.78 3.03 1.31
N ARG A 223 14.95 2.50 0.97
CA ARG A 223 16.24 3.19 1.15
C ARG A 223 16.24 4.53 0.43
N ASP A 224 15.72 4.56 -0.80
CA ASP A 224 15.72 5.76 -1.63
C ASP A 224 14.66 6.79 -1.20
N LEU A 225 13.72 6.45 -0.29
CA LEU A 225 12.73 7.41 0.24
C LEU A 225 13.36 8.54 1.05
N SER A 226 14.53 8.31 1.67
CA SER A 226 15.19 9.34 2.48
C SER A 226 16.68 9.43 2.14
N PRO A 227 17.24 10.65 2.03
CA PRO A 227 18.68 10.83 1.87
C PRO A 227 19.47 10.51 3.16
N LYS A 228 18.81 10.30 4.28
CA LYS A 228 19.44 9.95 5.55
C LYS A 228 19.83 8.47 5.55
N VAL A 229 21.13 8.20 5.75
CA VAL A 229 21.68 6.84 5.77
C VAL A 229 21.03 5.97 6.85
N ASP A 230 20.63 6.56 7.97
CA ASP A 230 20.03 5.85 9.11
C ASP A 230 18.53 5.54 8.94
N PHE A 231 17.88 6.01 7.88
CA PHE A 231 16.44 5.84 7.72
C PHE A 231 16.04 4.35 7.60
N LEU A 232 16.65 3.61 6.67
CA LEU A 232 16.33 2.20 6.47
C LEU A 232 16.66 1.33 7.69
N PRO A 233 17.84 1.49 8.35
CA PRO A 233 18.11 0.85 9.64
C PRO A 233 17.06 1.15 10.71
N GLN A 234 16.64 2.40 10.88
CA GLN A 234 15.59 2.78 11.82
C GLN A 234 14.25 2.10 11.50
N LEU A 235 13.86 2.08 10.23
CA LEU A 235 12.62 1.45 9.78
C LEU A 235 12.62 -0.06 10.05
N ILE A 236 13.71 -0.76 9.71
CA ILE A 236 13.85 -2.21 9.95
C ILE A 236 13.85 -2.53 11.45
N ASN A 237 14.58 -1.76 12.27
CA ASN A 237 14.61 -1.95 13.72
C ASN A 237 13.24 -1.64 14.35
N GLY A 238 12.53 -0.62 13.86
CA GLY A 238 11.15 -0.33 14.27
C GLY A 238 10.23 -1.51 13.99
N PHE A 239 10.24 -2.02 12.76
CA PHE A 239 9.47 -3.22 12.39
C PHE A 239 9.78 -4.43 13.29
N ILE A 240 11.06 -4.67 13.59
CA ILE A 240 11.47 -5.77 14.47
C ILE A 240 10.86 -5.60 15.88
N ALA A 241 10.93 -4.41 16.45
CA ALA A 241 10.39 -4.12 17.78
C ALA A 241 8.85 -4.26 17.82
N ASP A 242 8.17 -3.77 16.78
CA ASP A 242 6.72 -3.90 16.63
C ASP A 242 6.31 -5.37 16.50
N ALA A 243 7.00 -6.12 15.64
CA ALA A 243 6.72 -7.55 15.42
C ALA A 243 6.96 -8.38 16.69
N ASP A 244 8.07 -8.15 17.41
CA ASP A 244 8.34 -8.80 18.70
C ASP A 244 7.20 -8.53 19.70
N THR A 245 6.68 -7.29 19.74
CA THR A 245 5.55 -6.91 20.60
C THR A 245 4.25 -7.59 20.17
N LEU A 246 3.95 -7.66 18.88
CA LEU A 246 2.75 -8.29 18.35
C LEU A 246 2.73 -9.81 18.61
N LEU A 247 3.89 -10.48 18.50
CA LEU A 247 4.00 -11.91 18.80
C LEU A 247 3.68 -12.20 20.27
N ILE A 248 4.16 -11.38 21.22
CA ILE A 248 3.82 -11.49 22.63
C ILE A 248 2.32 -11.28 22.85
N LYS A 249 1.72 -10.28 22.20
CA LYS A 249 0.28 -10.04 22.29
C LYS A 249 -0.55 -11.20 21.73
N MET A 250 -0.09 -11.85 20.64
CA MET A 250 -0.72 -13.06 20.10
C MET A 250 -0.68 -14.23 21.10
N GLU A 251 0.45 -14.43 21.81
CA GLU A 251 0.58 -15.44 22.87
C GLU A 251 -0.45 -15.19 23.99
N HIS A 252 -0.58 -13.94 24.42
CA HIS A 252 -1.58 -13.55 25.44
C HIS A 252 -3.02 -13.78 24.94
N ALA A 253 -3.34 -13.43 23.69
CA ALA A 253 -4.65 -13.66 23.10
C ALA A 253 -5.00 -15.16 23.05
N ILE A 254 -4.04 -16.04 22.73
CA ILE A 254 -4.23 -17.50 22.79
C ILE A 254 -4.49 -17.96 24.23
N ALA A 255 -3.73 -17.45 25.20
CA ALA A 255 -3.88 -17.80 26.61
C ALA A 255 -5.26 -17.39 27.17
N SER A 256 -5.78 -16.24 26.76
CA SER A 256 -7.12 -15.75 27.11
C SER A 256 -8.26 -16.35 26.27
N LYS A 257 -7.93 -17.14 25.24
CA LYS A 257 -8.86 -17.70 24.24
C LYS A 257 -9.64 -16.63 23.47
N ASP A 258 -9.04 -15.47 23.26
CA ASP A 258 -9.61 -14.37 22.50
C ASP A 258 -9.14 -14.44 21.04
N ASN A 259 -9.98 -15.06 20.21
CA ASN A 259 -9.65 -15.30 18.81
C ASN A 259 -9.68 -14.02 17.98
N ASP A 260 -10.54 -13.08 18.32
CA ASP A 260 -10.67 -11.82 17.58
C ASP A 260 -9.43 -10.97 17.79
N VAL A 261 -8.99 -10.81 19.04
CA VAL A 261 -7.74 -10.12 19.39
C VAL A 261 -6.52 -10.79 18.76
N PHE A 262 -6.49 -12.13 18.69
CA PHE A 262 -5.41 -12.83 17.98
C PHE A 262 -5.36 -12.44 16.49
N LEU A 263 -6.50 -12.44 15.81
CA LEU A 263 -6.60 -12.10 14.40
C LEU A 263 -6.28 -10.62 14.13
N ASP A 264 -6.64 -9.72 15.04
CA ASP A 264 -6.27 -8.30 14.94
C ASP A 264 -4.75 -8.11 14.95
N HIS A 265 -4.04 -8.86 15.82
CA HIS A 265 -2.57 -8.81 15.85
C HIS A 265 -1.92 -9.46 14.62
N VAL A 266 -2.51 -10.53 14.07
CA VAL A 266 -2.09 -11.10 12.78
C VAL A 266 -2.28 -10.09 11.67
N HIS A 267 -3.39 -9.33 11.68
CA HIS A 267 -3.67 -8.27 10.73
C HIS A 267 -2.62 -7.15 10.78
N ALA A 268 -2.30 -6.67 11.97
CA ALA A 268 -1.29 -5.64 12.17
C ALA A 268 0.09 -6.11 11.67
N LEU A 269 0.51 -7.34 12.00
CA LEU A 269 1.77 -7.92 11.53
C LEU A 269 1.78 -8.09 10.02
N LYS A 270 0.67 -8.48 9.39
CA LYS A 270 0.54 -8.54 7.93
C LYS A 270 0.80 -7.19 7.30
N GLY A 271 0.21 -6.11 7.82
CA GLY A 271 0.39 -4.75 7.30
C GLY A 271 1.84 -4.31 7.33
N SER A 272 2.48 -4.38 8.50
CA SER A 272 3.87 -3.96 8.68
C SER A 272 4.87 -4.82 7.90
N SER A 273 4.68 -6.15 7.85
CA SER A 273 5.54 -7.05 7.06
C SER A 273 5.47 -6.75 5.56
N GLY A 274 4.28 -6.42 5.04
CA GLY A 274 4.13 -5.99 3.64
C GLY A 274 4.84 -4.67 3.36
N SER A 275 4.75 -3.71 4.26
CA SER A 275 5.35 -2.38 4.12
C SER A 275 6.89 -2.42 4.12
N ILE A 276 7.51 -3.35 4.87
CA ILE A 276 8.96 -3.54 4.90
C ILE A 276 9.48 -4.51 3.82
N GLY A 277 8.60 -5.18 3.09
CA GLY A 277 8.96 -6.17 2.09
C GLY A 277 9.32 -7.55 2.66
N ALA A 278 8.88 -7.92 3.88
CA ALA A 278 8.98 -9.27 4.43
C ALA A 278 7.88 -10.16 3.83
N THR A 279 8.05 -10.54 2.56
CA THR A 279 7.02 -11.16 1.73
C THR A 279 6.52 -12.49 2.26
N ALA A 280 7.42 -13.37 2.69
CA ALA A 280 7.03 -14.68 3.22
C ALA A 280 6.16 -14.53 4.47
N LEU A 281 6.50 -13.61 5.37
CA LEU A 281 5.74 -13.33 6.58
C LEU A 281 4.36 -12.71 6.25
N HIS A 282 4.33 -11.76 5.32
CA HIS A 282 3.09 -11.15 4.83
C HIS A 282 2.13 -12.19 4.26
N ASP A 283 2.63 -13.11 3.41
CA ASP A 283 1.82 -14.15 2.77
C ASP A 283 1.30 -15.17 3.78
N LEU A 284 2.13 -15.53 4.77
CA LEU A 284 1.73 -16.43 5.85
C LEU A 284 0.63 -15.82 6.71
N CYS A 285 0.77 -14.55 7.13
CA CYS A 285 -0.29 -13.83 7.84
C CYS A 285 -1.55 -13.69 6.99
N SER A 286 -1.42 -13.44 5.68
CA SER A 286 -2.55 -13.38 4.76
C SER A 286 -3.28 -14.70 4.66
N SER A 287 -2.56 -15.82 4.66
CA SER A 287 -3.14 -17.16 4.63
C SER A 287 -3.89 -17.46 5.92
N ALA A 288 -3.32 -17.11 7.08
CA ALA A 288 -3.95 -17.29 8.39
C ALA A 288 -5.29 -16.53 8.51
N MET A 289 -5.40 -15.37 7.86
CA MET A 289 -6.65 -14.57 7.86
C MET A 289 -7.70 -15.06 6.85
N ASN A 290 -7.29 -15.75 5.76
CA ASN A 290 -8.20 -16.20 4.70
C ASN A 290 -8.81 -17.59 4.96
N GLU A 291 -8.31 -18.34 5.91
CA GLU A 291 -8.85 -19.64 6.24
C GLU A 291 -10.20 -19.46 6.92
N ASN A 292 -11.29 -19.68 6.15
CA ASN A 292 -12.66 -19.82 6.64
C ASN A 292 -12.84 -21.07 7.55
N ASN A 293 -11.76 -21.58 8.12
CA ASN A 293 -11.75 -22.78 8.94
C ASN A 293 -12.11 -22.44 10.39
N LYS A 294 -13.26 -22.90 10.81
CA LYS A 294 -13.76 -22.87 12.19
C LYS A 294 -12.86 -23.58 13.21
N GLU A 295 -11.70 -24.10 12.81
CA GLU A 295 -10.74 -24.83 13.65
C GLU A 295 -9.28 -24.47 13.32
N ILE A 296 -8.95 -23.17 13.22
CA ILE A 296 -7.55 -22.77 13.18
C ILE A 296 -6.93 -23.11 14.52
N ASN A 297 -5.94 -24.00 14.53
CA ASN A 297 -5.11 -24.19 15.71
C ASN A 297 -4.17 -22.99 15.86
N HIS A 298 -4.62 -21.95 16.58
CA HIS A 298 -3.89 -20.70 16.79
C HIS A 298 -2.46 -20.93 17.33
N ILE A 299 -2.25 -22.00 18.13
CA ILE A 299 -0.91 -22.36 18.63
C ILE A 299 0.00 -22.76 17.47
N THR A 300 -0.50 -23.57 16.54
CA THR A 300 0.27 -23.98 15.36
C THR A 300 0.49 -22.79 14.40
N CYS A 301 -0.53 -21.97 14.22
CA CYS A 301 -0.46 -20.75 13.44
C CYS A 301 0.62 -19.81 13.99
N LEU A 302 0.62 -19.50 15.27
CA LEU A 302 1.62 -18.66 15.92
C LEU A 302 3.03 -19.23 15.81
N LYS A 303 3.21 -20.55 15.97
CA LYS A 303 4.51 -21.21 15.78
C LYS A 303 5.05 -21.00 14.37
N ASN A 304 4.21 -21.13 13.35
CA ASN A 304 4.60 -20.94 11.96
C ASN A 304 4.94 -19.46 11.69
N ILE A 305 4.12 -18.53 12.20
CA ILE A 305 4.37 -17.08 12.09
C ILE A 305 5.70 -16.71 12.76
N ASN A 306 5.95 -17.21 13.98
CA ASN A 306 7.18 -16.93 14.71
C ASN A 306 8.43 -17.47 13.97
N ALA A 307 8.37 -18.70 13.44
CA ALA A 307 9.47 -19.27 12.65
C ALA A 307 9.76 -18.41 11.40
N CYS A 308 8.73 -18.07 10.63
CA CYS A 308 8.87 -17.24 9.44
C CYS A 308 9.35 -15.81 9.77
N TYR A 309 8.91 -15.25 10.91
CA TYR A 309 9.40 -13.96 11.41
C TYR A 309 10.90 -14.00 11.70
N LEU A 310 11.38 -15.03 12.39
CA LEU A 310 12.82 -15.15 12.71
C LEU A 310 13.68 -15.22 11.44
N GLU A 311 13.25 -15.96 10.42
CA GLU A 311 13.93 -16.01 9.12
C GLU A 311 13.90 -14.66 8.40
N SER A 312 12.77 -13.95 8.45
CA SER A 312 12.62 -12.60 7.87
C SER A 312 13.51 -11.59 8.58
N LYS A 313 13.53 -11.61 9.92
CA LYS A 313 14.39 -10.77 10.77
C LYS A 313 15.87 -10.96 10.43
N GLU A 314 16.32 -12.22 10.34
CA GLU A 314 17.71 -12.51 9.98
C GLU A 314 18.06 -12.01 8.56
N SER A 315 17.17 -12.20 7.61
CA SER A 315 17.35 -11.76 6.23
C SER A 315 17.42 -10.23 6.10
N LEU A 316 16.57 -9.50 6.84
CA LEU A 316 16.58 -8.03 6.89
C LEU A 316 17.89 -7.51 7.52
N LEU A 317 18.35 -8.11 8.62
CA LEU A 317 19.59 -7.71 9.28
C LEU A 317 20.82 -8.01 8.41
N ARG A 318 20.85 -9.15 7.72
CA ARG A 318 21.92 -9.46 6.74
C ARG A 318 21.94 -8.43 5.60
N TYR A 319 20.77 -8.01 5.12
CA TYR A 319 20.69 -6.96 4.10
C TYR A 319 21.34 -5.66 4.61
N LEU A 320 21.04 -5.18 5.83
CA LEU A 320 21.64 -3.99 6.39
C LEU A 320 23.17 -4.10 6.46
N GLN A 321 23.70 -5.22 6.98
CA GLN A 321 25.14 -5.46 7.06
C GLN A 321 25.82 -5.40 5.68
N SER A 322 25.16 -5.95 4.66
CA SER A 322 25.68 -5.91 3.28
C SER A 322 25.77 -4.49 2.70
N GLN A 323 24.89 -3.57 3.13
CA GLN A 323 24.91 -2.17 2.70
C GLN A 323 26.04 -1.37 3.42
N GLU A 324 26.28 -1.64 4.69
CA GLU A 324 27.37 -1.00 5.45
C GLU A 324 28.75 -1.32 4.84
N HIS A 325 29.00 -2.57 4.43
CA HIS A 325 30.24 -2.96 3.76
C HIS A 325 30.43 -2.24 2.42
N LYS A 326 29.38 -2.09 1.62
CA LYS A 326 29.46 -1.36 0.34
C LYS A 326 29.74 0.12 0.50
N SER A 327 29.30 0.73 1.61
CA SER A 327 29.53 2.15 1.91
C SER A 327 30.95 2.45 2.43
N GLN A 328 31.70 1.44 2.91
CA GLN A 328 33.08 1.57 3.39
C GLN A 328 34.13 1.36 2.28
N GLU A 329 33.73 0.81 1.12
CA GLU A 329 34.62 0.56 -0.02
C GLU A 329 34.63 1.72 -1.04
N HIS A 330 33.85 2.78 -0.82
CA HIS A 330 33.77 3.98 -1.64
C HIS A 330 34.12 5.22 -0.81
#